data_57f37f20b7c20f1ed18bf14f049db2ac
#
_entry.id   57f37f20b7c20f1ed18bf14f049db2ac
#
_cell.length_a   1.000
_cell.length_b   1.000
_cell.length_c   1.000
_cell.angle_alpha   90.00
_cell.angle_beta   90.00
_cell.angle_gamma   90.00
#
_symmetry.space_group_name_H-M   'P 1'
#
loop_
_entity.id
_entity.type
_entity.pdbx_description
1 polymer ?
#
loop_
_entity_poly.entity_id
_entity_poly.type
_entity_poly.pdbx_seq_one_letter_code
_entity_poly.pdbx_strand_id
1 'polypeptide(L)'
;NIVSMIGTPVSQSTKGELIFSVKDSGYADDDPRSRGPNTRKKLSFHSDRCDVIGFLCLQQAIKGGENQIASSVAIHNHMVENYPDLIETLYEPFYYKRHNVDTANDKPYCKQPIFSITEGQFACNLLRVLIDRAYSMPELPDMTDKQRNALDKIEEIASLPNMNYRYRQEPGDILLLNNWVTLHKRSEFIDHDEEKKKRHILRAWVSPDNNRAIDPLFKDNYGDYRAGFVRGGMKASEN
;
A
#
# COMPACT_ATOMS: atom_id res chain seq x y z
N ASN A 1 3.90 23.60 5.41
CA ASN A 1 4.13 22.16 5.36
C ASN A 1 3.67 21.63 3.99
N ILE A 2 4.59 21.00 3.21
CA ILE A 2 4.28 20.51 1.84
C ILE A 2 3.08 19.56 1.84
N VAL A 3 2.96 18.68 2.83
CA VAL A 3 1.87 17.69 2.92
C VAL A 3 0.50 18.39 3.00
N SER A 4 0.38 19.45 3.80
CA SER A 4 -0.86 20.22 3.95
C SER A 4 -1.23 21.07 2.72
N MET A 5 -0.30 21.22 1.77
CA MET A 5 -0.60 21.86 0.47
C MET A 5 -1.25 20.89 -0.52
N ILE A 6 -1.14 19.56 -0.25
CA ILE A 6 -1.71 18.49 -1.09
C ILE A 6 -3.11 18.11 -0.58
N GLY A 7 -3.33 18.15 0.72
CA GLY A 7 -4.58 17.79 1.36
C GLY A 7 -4.42 17.53 2.86
N THR A 8 -5.40 16.85 3.43
CA THR A 8 -5.42 16.50 4.86
C THR A 8 -4.54 15.26 5.12
N PRO A 9 -3.48 15.37 5.97
CA PRO A 9 -2.73 14.21 6.42
C PRO A 9 -3.60 13.26 7.24
N VAL A 10 -3.47 11.95 6.99
CA VAL A 10 -4.20 10.92 7.75
C VAL A 10 -3.24 10.03 8.53
N SER A 11 -3.71 9.48 9.64
CA SER A 11 -2.90 8.69 10.57
C SER A 11 -2.38 7.39 9.97
N GLN A 12 -1.13 7.05 10.27
CA GLN A 12 -0.47 5.82 9.82
C GLN A 12 -0.32 4.77 10.93
N SER A 13 -0.82 5.07 12.12
CA SER A 13 -0.79 4.18 13.27
C SER A 13 -1.91 4.51 14.26
N THR A 14 -2.14 3.61 15.22
CA THR A 14 -3.07 3.85 16.33
C THR A 14 -2.64 4.97 17.29
N LYS A 15 -1.39 5.45 17.16
CA LYS A 15 -0.89 6.61 17.91
C LYS A 15 -1.20 7.95 17.23
N GLY A 16 -1.87 7.95 16.07
CA GLY A 16 -2.19 9.17 15.34
C GLY A 16 -0.99 9.78 14.58
N GLU A 17 0.06 9.01 14.29
CA GLU A 17 1.25 9.51 13.59
C GLU A 17 0.91 9.90 12.15
N LEU A 18 1.06 11.18 11.81
CA LEU A 18 0.80 11.74 10.48
C LEU A 18 2.03 11.67 9.58
N ILE A 19 3.23 11.70 10.15
CA ILE A 19 4.51 11.49 9.47
C ILE A 19 5.17 10.27 10.11
N PHE A 20 5.48 9.28 9.28
CA PHE A 20 6.02 8.00 9.74
C PHE A 20 7.48 7.82 9.29
N SER A 21 8.35 7.43 10.20
CA SER A 21 9.74 7.08 9.90
C SER A 21 9.86 5.68 9.34
N VAL A 22 10.22 5.56 8.07
CA VAL A 22 10.48 4.29 7.38
C VAL A 22 11.97 4.00 7.44
N LYS A 23 12.35 3.15 8.37
CA LYS A 23 13.75 2.71 8.58
C LYS A 23 13.78 1.29 9.14
N ASP A 24 14.89 0.58 8.96
CA ASP A 24 15.08 -0.71 9.60
C ASP A 24 15.14 -0.55 11.12
N SER A 25 14.26 -1.21 11.82
CA SER A 25 14.18 -1.18 13.31
C SER A 25 14.97 -2.31 13.96
N GLY A 26 15.62 -3.17 13.15
CA GLY A 26 16.42 -4.28 13.64
C GLY A 26 15.61 -5.39 14.34
N TYR A 27 14.29 -5.41 14.14
CA TYR A 27 13.45 -6.49 14.68
C TYR A 27 13.77 -7.82 14.01
N ALA A 28 13.71 -8.91 14.78
CA ALA A 28 13.78 -10.25 14.24
C ALA A 28 12.62 -10.52 13.26
N ASP A 29 12.81 -11.49 12.37
CA ASP A 29 11.87 -11.77 11.30
C ASP A 29 10.50 -12.25 11.78
N ASP A 30 10.46 -12.91 12.91
CA ASP A 30 9.28 -13.46 13.59
C ASP A 30 8.67 -12.47 14.61
N ASP A 31 9.31 -11.32 14.83
CA ASP A 31 8.78 -10.30 15.72
C ASP A 31 7.49 -9.69 15.13
N PRO A 32 6.37 -9.70 15.87
CA PRO A 32 5.09 -9.14 15.39
C PRO A 32 5.15 -7.64 15.08
N ARG A 33 6.18 -6.92 15.55
CA ARG A 33 6.44 -5.53 15.21
C ARG A 33 7.17 -5.38 13.87
N SER A 34 7.80 -6.45 13.35
CA SER A 34 8.43 -6.47 12.04
C SER A 34 7.37 -6.39 10.96
N ARG A 35 7.31 -5.24 10.27
CA ARG A 35 6.38 -4.99 9.16
C ARG A 35 7.07 -4.17 8.07
N GLY A 36 6.49 -4.09 6.89
CA GLY A 36 7.07 -3.47 5.69
C GLY A 36 7.90 -2.21 5.92
N PRO A 37 7.39 -1.16 6.60
CA PRO A 37 8.16 0.07 6.81
C PRO A 37 9.33 -0.07 7.80
N ASN A 38 9.38 -1.12 8.62
CA ASN A 38 10.36 -1.31 9.70
C ASN A 38 11.43 -2.38 9.38
N THR A 39 11.49 -2.86 8.15
CA THR A 39 12.41 -3.93 7.75
C THR A 39 13.23 -3.53 6.54
N ARG A 40 14.41 -4.13 6.39
CA ARG A 40 15.29 -4.01 5.21
C ARG A 40 14.96 -4.98 4.08
N LYS A 41 14.05 -5.94 4.30
CA LYS A 41 13.64 -6.92 3.29
C LYS A 41 12.91 -6.27 2.12
N LYS A 42 12.96 -6.90 0.94
CA LYS A 42 12.15 -6.48 -0.21
C LYS A 42 10.66 -6.51 0.13
N LEU A 43 9.91 -5.61 -0.46
CA LEU A 43 8.45 -5.60 -0.40
C LEU A 43 7.89 -6.06 -1.75
N SER A 44 6.71 -6.66 -1.76
CA SER A 44 5.92 -6.91 -2.97
C SER A 44 5.25 -5.62 -3.44
N PHE A 45 4.80 -5.57 -4.69
CA PHE A 45 4.01 -4.45 -5.19
C PHE A 45 2.72 -4.29 -4.38
N HIS A 46 2.47 -3.07 -3.91
CA HIS A 46 1.31 -2.76 -3.07
C HIS A 46 0.89 -1.30 -3.21
N SER A 47 -0.29 -1.02 -2.69
CA SER A 47 -0.77 0.32 -2.37
C SER A 47 -1.01 0.43 -0.87
N ASP A 48 -0.83 1.62 -0.32
CA ASP A 48 -1.13 1.93 1.09
C ASP A 48 -2.57 2.42 1.25
N ARG A 49 -3.05 2.57 2.48
CA ARG A 49 -4.43 2.98 2.80
C ARG A 49 -4.58 4.51 2.81
N CYS A 50 -4.41 5.14 1.65
CA CYS A 50 -4.53 6.59 1.44
C CYS A 50 -4.77 6.94 -0.04
N ASP A 51 -5.18 8.16 -0.34
CA ASP A 51 -5.33 8.65 -1.71
C ASP A 51 -3.98 9.00 -2.34
N VAL A 52 -3.16 9.76 -1.61
CA VAL A 52 -1.81 10.14 -2.02
C VAL A 52 -0.82 9.69 -0.97
N ILE A 53 0.25 9.02 -1.41
CA ILE A 53 1.38 8.69 -0.55
C ILE A 53 2.58 9.55 -0.93
N GLY A 54 3.22 10.13 0.08
CA GLY A 54 4.43 10.92 -0.04
C GLY A 54 5.61 10.27 0.69
N PHE A 55 6.78 10.35 0.06
CA PHE A 55 8.05 9.91 0.63
C PHE A 55 9.09 11.01 0.48
N LEU A 56 9.71 11.44 1.59
CA LEU A 56 10.88 12.32 1.59
C LEU A 56 12.09 11.50 2.01
N CYS A 57 13.11 11.46 1.18
CA CYS A 57 14.39 10.82 1.50
C CYS A 57 15.22 11.75 2.40
N LEU A 58 15.53 11.32 3.61
CA LEU A 58 16.48 12.00 4.51
C LEU A 58 17.87 11.40 4.37
N GLN A 59 17.95 10.07 4.28
CA GLN A 59 19.19 9.32 4.19
C GLN A 59 18.96 8.04 3.39
N GLN A 60 19.92 7.65 2.56
CA GLN A 60 19.86 6.45 1.74
C GLN A 60 20.76 5.35 2.31
N ALA A 61 20.40 4.07 2.04
CA ALA A 61 21.19 2.90 2.38
C ALA A 61 22.54 2.87 1.64
N ILE A 62 23.48 2.02 2.06
CA ILE A 62 24.73 1.79 1.32
C ILE A 62 24.42 1.22 -0.08
N LYS A 63 23.55 0.20 -0.13
CA LYS A 63 23.21 -0.52 -1.36
C LYS A 63 21.75 -0.96 -1.33
N GLY A 64 21.09 -0.94 -2.48
CA GLY A 64 19.68 -1.31 -2.58
C GLY A 64 18.74 -0.19 -2.13
N GLY A 65 17.52 -0.55 -1.75
CA GLY A 65 16.49 0.41 -1.33
C GLY A 65 15.87 1.20 -2.49
N GLU A 66 16.05 0.73 -3.75
CA GLU A 66 15.43 1.34 -4.92
C GLU A 66 13.91 1.20 -4.84
N ASN A 67 13.23 2.26 -5.23
CA ASN A 67 11.79 2.24 -5.46
C ASN A 67 11.49 1.62 -6.83
N GLN A 68 10.43 0.84 -6.89
CA GLN A 68 9.83 0.36 -8.13
C GLN A 68 8.37 0.77 -8.13
N ILE A 69 7.95 1.44 -9.21
CA ILE A 69 6.60 2.00 -9.36
C ILE A 69 6.01 1.42 -10.64
N ALA A 70 4.84 0.81 -10.53
CA ALA A 70 4.10 0.25 -11.65
C ALA A 70 2.73 0.94 -11.80
N SER A 71 2.31 1.21 -13.03
CA SER A 71 0.96 1.68 -13.31
C SER A 71 -0.02 0.53 -13.14
N SER A 72 -0.93 0.62 -12.18
CA SER A 72 -2.00 -0.38 -12.03
C SER A 72 -3.00 -0.36 -13.19
N VAL A 73 -3.13 0.78 -13.88
CA VAL A 73 -3.91 0.88 -15.12
C VAL A 73 -3.27 0.08 -16.25
N ALA A 74 -1.94 0.17 -16.41
CA ALA A 74 -1.23 -0.62 -17.41
C ALA A 74 -1.31 -2.13 -17.11
N ILE A 75 -1.19 -2.52 -15.83
CA ILE A 75 -1.36 -3.90 -15.38
C ILE A 75 -2.78 -4.39 -15.70
N HIS A 76 -3.79 -3.59 -15.36
CA HIS A 76 -5.19 -3.90 -15.67
C HIS A 76 -5.40 -4.15 -17.18
N ASN A 77 -4.94 -3.21 -18.04
CA ASN A 77 -5.09 -3.34 -19.47
C ASN A 77 -4.40 -4.57 -20.02
N HIS A 78 -3.19 -4.86 -19.54
CA HIS A 78 -2.47 -6.09 -19.90
C HIS A 78 -3.25 -7.37 -19.50
N MET A 79 -3.91 -7.35 -18.33
CA MET A 79 -4.74 -8.47 -17.89
C MET A 79 -6.01 -8.61 -18.74
N VAL A 80 -6.68 -7.52 -19.12
CA VAL A 80 -7.85 -7.55 -20.00
C VAL A 80 -7.49 -8.22 -21.33
N GLU A 81 -6.35 -7.87 -21.90
CA GLU A 81 -5.91 -8.39 -23.19
C GLU A 81 -5.45 -9.85 -23.16
N ASN A 82 -4.76 -10.25 -22.10
CA ASN A 82 -4.03 -11.54 -22.09
C ASN A 82 -4.59 -12.55 -21.08
N TYR A 83 -5.39 -12.14 -20.10
CA TYR A 83 -5.92 -12.99 -19.02
C TYR A 83 -7.39 -12.67 -18.70
N PRO A 84 -8.28 -12.67 -19.71
CA PRO A 84 -9.69 -12.27 -19.53
C PRO A 84 -10.43 -13.13 -18.50
N ASP A 85 -10.06 -14.40 -18.35
CA ASP A 85 -10.67 -15.30 -17.36
C ASP A 85 -10.31 -14.96 -15.91
N LEU A 86 -9.22 -14.21 -15.68
CA LEU A 86 -8.75 -13.85 -14.34
C LEU A 86 -9.18 -12.45 -13.92
N ILE A 87 -9.33 -11.53 -14.88
CA ILE A 87 -9.54 -10.10 -14.58
C ILE A 87 -10.84 -9.85 -13.80
N GLU A 88 -11.92 -10.53 -14.14
CA GLU A 88 -13.22 -10.38 -13.47
C GLU A 88 -13.13 -10.68 -11.97
N THR A 89 -12.31 -11.67 -11.58
CA THR A 89 -12.09 -12.05 -10.20
C THR A 89 -11.53 -10.90 -9.37
N LEU A 90 -10.76 -9.98 -9.97
CA LEU A 90 -10.14 -8.85 -9.28
C LEU A 90 -11.12 -7.70 -8.99
N TYR A 91 -12.28 -7.71 -9.63
CA TYR A 91 -13.40 -6.80 -9.30
C TYR A 91 -14.30 -7.35 -8.19
N GLU A 92 -14.18 -8.64 -7.87
CA GLU A 92 -14.87 -9.23 -6.73
C GLU A 92 -14.15 -8.89 -5.42
N PRO A 93 -14.88 -8.81 -4.28
CA PRO A 93 -14.27 -8.45 -3.02
C PRO A 93 -13.40 -9.58 -2.45
N PHE A 94 -12.16 -9.23 -2.06
CA PHE A 94 -11.24 -10.05 -1.29
C PHE A 94 -11.29 -9.69 0.19
N TYR A 95 -10.96 -10.64 1.07
CA TYR A 95 -10.73 -10.38 2.48
C TYR A 95 -9.34 -9.81 2.71
N TYR A 96 -9.25 -8.77 3.53
CA TYR A 96 -8.01 -8.14 3.99
C TYR A 96 -7.97 -8.18 5.52
N LYS A 97 -6.97 -8.81 6.08
CA LYS A 97 -6.72 -8.72 7.53
C LYS A 97 -6.26 -7.30 7.88
N ARG A 98 -6.82 -6.71 8.92
CA ARG A 98 -6.32 -5.42 9.43
C ARG A 98 -4.92 -5.61 10.03
N HIS A 99 -4.09 -4.57 9.99
CA HIS A 99 -2.81 -4.60 10.69
C HIS A 99 -3.01 -4.83 12.19
N ASN A 100 -2.09 -5.54 12.83
CA ASN A 100 -2.12 -5.79 14.28
C ASN A 100 -2.13 -4.48 15.10
N VAL A 101 -1.64 -3.39 14.52
CA VAL A 101 -1.65 -2.05 15.13
C VAL A 101 -2.94 -1.27 14.85
N ASP A 102 -3.86 -1.78 14.05
CA ASP A 102 -5.14 -1.15 13.69
C ASP A 102 -6.27 -1.82 14.48
N THR A 103 -6.24 -1.65 15.81
CA THR A 103 -7.12 -2.34 16.76
C THR A 103 -8.45 -1.63 17.03
N ALA A 104 -8.60 -0.36 16.62
CA ALA A 104 -9.81 0.44 16.82
C ALA A 104 -10.90 0.14 15.78
N ASN A 105 -11.17 -1.15 15.50
CA ASN A 105 -12.17 -1.63 14.53
C ASN A 105 -12.87 -2.88 15.11
N ASP A 106 -14.17 -3.01 14.85
CA ASP A 106 -15.00 -4.11 15.37
C ASP A 106 -14.59 -5.48 14.83
N LYS A 107 -14.06 -5.53 13.58
CA LYS A 107 -13.64 -6.76 12.93
C LYS A 107 -12.16 -6.74 12.62
N PRO A 108 -11.44 -7.88 12.76
CA PRO A 108 -10.03 -8.00 12.45
C PRO A 108 -9.74 -8.01 10.94
N TYR A 109 -10.77 -7.94 10.10
CA TYR A 109 -10.68 -7.93 8.64
C TYR A 109 -11.70 -6.97 8.02
N CYS A 110 -11.48 -6.63 6.76
CA CYS A 110 -12.46 -5.96 5.89
C CYS A 110 -12.56 -6.71 4.55
N LYS A 111 -13.51 -6.32 3.70
CA LYS A 111 -13.75 -6.94 2.40
C LYS A 111 -13.87 -5.86 1.34
N GLN A 112 -13.00 -5.91 0.32
CA GLN A 112 -12.94 -4.91 -0.74
C GLN A 112 -12.33 -5.49 -2.03
N PRO A 113 -12.64 -4.93 -3.22
CA PRO A 113 -12.06 -5.40 -4.48
C PRO A 113 -10.60 -4.93 -4.64
N ILE A 114 -9.86 -5.60 -5.55
CA ILE A 114 -8.54 -5.15 -6.01
C ILE A 114 -8.70 -4.03 -7.03
N PHE A 115 -9.58 -4.22 -8.02
CA PHE A 115 -9.92 -3.25 -9.04
C PHE A 115 -11.37 -2.80 -8.89
N SER A 116 -11.62 -1.54 -9.13
CA SER A 116 -12.97 -0.99 -9.21
C SER A 116 -13.04 0.14 -10.23
N ILE A 117 -14.24 0.40 -10.73
CA ILE A 117 -14.54 1.57 -11.57
C ILE A 117 -15.76 2.25 -10.96
N THR A 118 -15.57 3.49 -10.51
CA THR A 118 -16.63 4.29 -9.90
C THR A 118 -16.68 5.64 -10.62
N GLU A 119 -17.86 6.03 -11.11
CA GLU A 119 -18.03 7.26 -11.90
C GLU A 119 -17.05 7.36 -13.09
N GLY A 120 -16.79 6.23 -13.76
CA GLY A 120 -15.85 6.14 -14.88
C GLY A 120 -14.37 6.21 -14.51
N GLN A 121 -14.02 6.26 -13.23
CA GLN A 121 -12.65 6.33 -12.75
C GLN A 121 -12.18 4.99 -12.19
N PHE A 122 -11.08 4.48 -12.74
CA PHE A 122 -10.43 3.25 -12.29
C PHE A 122 -9.71 3.47 -10.95
N ALA A 123 -9.80 2.49 -10.07
CA ALA A 123 -9.05 2.43 -8.82
C ALA A 123 -8.51 1.03 -8.58
N CYS A 124 -7.30 0.96 -8.01
CA CYS A 124 -6.65 -0.27 -7.58
C CYS A 124 -6.26 -0.16 -6.10
N ASN A 125 -6.58 -1.18 -5.32
CA ASN A 125 -6.03 -1.33 -3.97
C ASN A 125 -5.52 -2.76 -3.78
N LEU A 126 -4.21 -2.91 -3.60
CA LEU A 126 -3.55 -4.19 -3.44
C LEU A 126 -2.60 -4.17 -2.25
N LEU A 127 -2.79 -5.08 -1.31
CA LEU A 127 -1.82 -5.38 -0.27
C LEU A 127 -1.81 -6.88 0.01
N ARG A 128 -1.10 -7.63 -0.85
CA ARG A 128 -1.09 -9.09 -0.88
C ARG A 128 -0.86 -9.73 0.49
N VAL A 129 0.06 -9.21 1.28
CA VAL A 129 0.35 -9.76 2.61
C VAL A 129 -0.84 -9.73 3.56
N LEU A 130 -1.72 -8.72 3.46
CA LEU A 130 -2.93 -8.65 4.28
C LEU A 130 -4.04 -9.56 3.75
N ILE A 131 -4.09 -9.77 2.44
CA ILE A 131 -5.00 -10.72 1.81
C ILE A 131 -4.62 -12.13 2.25
N ASP A 132 -3.38 -12.56 2.06
CA ASP A 132 -2.92 -13.90 2.42
C ASP A 132 -3.12 -14.19 3.93
N ARG A 133 -2.88 -13.19 4.78
CA ARG A 133 -3.15 -13.29 6.22
C ARG A 133 -4.65 -13.41 6.54
N ALA A 134 -5.53 -12.77 5.78
CA ALA A 134 -6.97 -12.92 5.96
C ALA A 134 -7.42 -14.34 5.63
N TYR A 135 -7.01 -14.85 4.47
CA TYR A 135 -7.35 -16.21 4.06
C TYR A 135 -6.63 -17.33 4.84
N SER A 136 -5.76 -16.98 5.79
CA SER A 136 -5.21 -17.90 6.79
C SER A 136 -6.01 -17.91 8.10
N MET A 137 -7.07 -17.10 8.21
CA MET A 137 -7.91 -17.04 9.41
C MET A 137 -8.98 -18.17 9.34
N PRO A 138 -9.10 -19.00 10.38
CA PRO A 138 -9.97 -20.19 10.33
C PRO A 138 -11.46 -19.88 10.18
N GLU A 139 -11.87 -18.65 10.53
CA GLU A 139 -13.27 -18.19 10.39
C GLU A 139 -13.62 -17.65 9.00
N LEU A 140 -12.65 -17.53 8.09
CA LEU A 140 -12.85 -17.07 6.72
C LEU A 140 -12.76 -18.25 5.73
N PRO A 141 -13.42 -18.14 4.56
CA PRO A 141 -13.31 -19.18 3.54
C PRO A 141 -11.90 -19.26 2.97
N ASP A 142 -11.52 -20.40 2.44
CA ASP A 142 -10.27 -20.56 1.70
C ASP A 142 -10.23 -19.67 0.46
N MET A 143 -9.03 -19.20 0.11
CA MET A 143 -8.80 -18.54 -1.16
C MET A 143 -8.90 -19.54 -2.31
N THR A 144 -9.74 -19.25 -3.30
CA THR A 144 -9.83 -20.10 -4.49
C THR A 144 -8.55 -20.03 -5.33
N ASP A 145 -8.29 -21.08 -6.11
CA ASP A 145 -7.15 -21.11 -7.05
C ASP A 145 -7.23 -19.97 -8.07
N LYS A 146 -8.44 -19.62 -8.53
CA LYS A 146 -8.64 -18.50 -9.45
C LYS A 146 -8.24 -17.16 -8.82
N GLN A 147 -8.62 -16.90 -7.56
CA GLN A 147 -8.21 -15.72 -6.82
C GLN A 147 -6.69 -15.67 -6.62
N ARG A 148 -6.08 -16.80 -6.25
CA ARG A 148 -4.63 -16.90 -6.07
C ARG A 148 -3.89 -16.61 -7.38
N ASN A 149 -4.29 -17.25 -8.46
CA ASN A 149 -3.70 -17.08 -9.79
C ASN A 149 -3.84 -15.63 -10.28
N ALA A 150 -4.98 -14.97 -10.04
CA ALA A 150 -5.20 -13.58 -10.42
C ALA A 150 -4.25 -12.62 -9.67
N LEU A 151 -4.07 -12.83 -8.36
CA LEU A 151 -3.14 -12.04 -7.54
C LEU A 151 -1.68 -12.28 -7.94
N ASP A 152 -1.29 -13.53 -8.21
CA ASP A 152 0.06 -13.89 -8.65
C ASP A 152 0.37 -13.24 -10.00
N LYS A 153 -0.62 -13.18 -10.90
CA LYS A 153 -0.47 -12.55 -12.20
C LYS A 153 -0.25 -11.05 -12.13
N ILE A 154 -0.87 -10.34 -11.20
CA ILE A 154 -0.57 -8.91 -10.97
C ILE A 154 0.91 -8.70 -10.64
N GLU A 155 1.46 -9.48 -9.69
CA GLU A 155 2.87 -9.34 -9.28
C GLU A 155 3.83 -9.71 -10.41
N GLU A 156 3.49 -10.75 -11.20
CA GLU A 156 4.25 -11.16 -12.39
C GLU A 156 4.32 -10.03 -13.41
N ILE A 157 3.16 -9.49 -13.82
CA ILE A 157 3.07 -8.40 -14.80
C ILE A 157 3.78 -7.14 -14.28
N ALA A 158 3.51 -6.74 -13.04
CA ALA A 158 4.15 -5.57 -12.43
C ALA A 158 5.68 -5.70 -12.38
N SER A 159 6.21 -6.93 -12.34
CA SER A 159 7.64 -7.20 -12.28
C SER A 159 8.33 -7.23 -13.65
N LEU A 160 7.59 -7.23 -14.77
CA LEU A 160 8.15 -7.15 -16.11
C LEU A 160 8.98 -5.86 -16.26
N PRO A 161 10.12 -5.90 -16.98
CA PRO A 161 11.03 -4.75 -17.11
C PRO A 161 10.37 -3.48 -17.68
N ASN A 162 9.39 -3.63 -18.57
CA ASN A 162 8.67 -2.54 -19.22
C ASN A 162 7.41 -2.09 -18.47
N MET A 163 7.05 -2.73 -17.37
CA MET A 163 5.84 -2.45 -16.60
C MET A 163 6.11 -1.69 -15.31
N ASN A 164 7.36 -1.47 -14.95
CA ASN A 164 7.72 -0.69 -13.78
C ASN A 164 8.91 0.23 -14.04
N TYR A 165 8.91 1.36 -13.37
CA TYR A 165 10.02 2.30 -13.29
C TYR A 165 10.79 2.08 -12.00
N ARG A 166 12.13 2.01 -12.11
CA ARG A 166 13.03 1.81 -10.97
C ARG A 166 13.91 3.04 -10.79
N TYR A 167 13.97 3.53 -9.57
CA TYR A 167 14.90 4.60 -9.25
C TYR A 167 15.24 4.60 -7.76
N ARG A 168 16.39 5.16 -7.44
CA ARG A 168 16.86 5.33 -6.08
C ARG A 168 16.70 6.80 -5.70
N GLN A 169 15.94 7.08 -4.63
CA GLN A 169 15.83 8.44 -4.11
C GLN A 169 17.17 8.89 -3.52
N GLU A 170 17.54 10.11 -3.78
CA GLU A 170 18.66 10.78 -3.12
C GLU A 170 18.15 11.62 -1.92
N PRO A 171 19.01 11.95 -0.93
CA PRO A 171 18.62 12.83 0.17
C PRO A 171 18.05 14.17 -0.34
N GLY A 172 16.85 14.53 0.11
CA GLY A 172 16.09 15.69 -0.34
C GLY A 172 15.02 15.39 -1.39
N ASP A 173 15.07 14.24 -2.06
CA ASP A 173 14.05 13.85 -3.03
C ASP A 173 12.68 13.63 -2.36
N ILE A 174 11.64 14.16 -3.01
CA ILE A 174 10.25 13.94 -2.65
C ILE A 174 9.56 13.15 -3.76
N LEU A 175 9.00 12.01 -3.41
CA LEU A 175 8.15 11.21 -4.28
C LEU A 175 6.70 11.31 -3.83
N LEU A 176 5.80 11.66 -4.76
CA LEU A 176 4.37 11.67 -4.53
C LEU A 176 3.70 10.72 -5.52
N LEU A 177 2.86 9.81 -5.03
CA LEU A 177 2.15 8.84 -5.85
C LEU A 177 0.64 8.97 -5.65
N ASN A 178 -0.12 8.94 -6.75
CA ASN A 178 -1.54 8.65 -6.71
C ASN A 178 -1.72 7.15 -6.42
N ASN A 179 -2.12 6.86 -5.22
CA ASN A 179 -2.13 5.50 -4.69
C ASN A 179 -3.25 4.62 -5.28
N TRP A 180 -4.23 5.21 -6.00
CA TRP A 180 -5.31 4.49 -6.67
C TRP A 180 -4.95 3.97 -8.07
N VAL A 181 -3.88 4.51 -8.68
CA VAL A 181 -3.47 4.15 -10.05
C VAL A 181 -2.02 3.69 -10.14
N THR A 182 -1.33 3.59 -8.99
CA THR A 182 0.04 3.10 -8.92
C THR A 182 0.20 2.04 -7.85
N LEU A 183 1.02 1.04 -8.14
CA LEU A 183 1.57 0.12 -7.15
C LEU A 183 3.05 0.44 -6.97
N HIS A 184 3.53 0.31 -5.74
CA HIS A 184 4.94 0.55 -5.45
C HIS A 184 5.53 -0.57 -4.59
N LYS A 185 6.83 -0.77 -4.73
CA LYS A 185 7.61 -1.64 -3.85
C LYS A 185 9.02 -1.06 -3.66
N ARG A 186 9.73 -1.62 -2.70
CA ARG A 186 11.13 -1.30 -2.42
C ARG A 186 11.94 -2.58 -2.48
N SER A 187 13.12 -2.51 -3.14
CA SER A 187 14.10 -3.59 -3.08
C SER A 187 14.65 -3.76 -1.65
N GLU A 188 15.21 -4.92 -1.36
CA GLU A 188 16.01 -5.08 -0.15
C GLU A 188 17.19 -4.10 -0.12
N PHE A 189 17.73 -3.83 1.06
CA PHE A 189 18.87 -2.94 1.19
C PHE A 189 19.85 -3.38 2.27
N ILE A 190 21.09 -2.91 2.11
CA ILE A 190 22.16 -3.03 3.09
C ILE A 190 22.37 -1.65 3.69
N ASP A 191 22.21 -1.56 4.99
CA ASP A 191 22.33 -0.30 5.71
C ASP A 191 23.74 -0.06 6.22
N HIS A 192 24.00 1.16 6.67
CA HIS A 192 25.22 1.55 7.36
C HIS A 192 25.22 0.99 8.79
N ASP A 193 26.39 0.66 9.31
CA ASP A 193 26.56 0.26 10.71
C ASP A 193 26.29 1.44 11.66
N GLU A 194 26.68 2.64 11.23
CA GLU A 194 26.48 3.87 12.00
C GLU A 194 25.02 4.33 11.94
N GLU A 195 24.34 4.39 13.08
CA GLU A 195 22.90 4.67 13.20
C GLU A 195 22.49 5.96 12.46
N LYS A 196 23.32 7.01 12.53
CA LYS A 196 23.04 8.31 11.89
C LYS A 196 23.09 8.26 10.36
N LYS A 197 23.71 7.24 9.78
CA LYS A 197 23.85 7.04 8.33
C LYS A 197 22.86 6.02 7.79
N LYS A 198 22.10 5.37 8.64
CA LYS A 198 21.08 4.40 8.20
C LYS A 198 20.02 5.05 7.34
N ARG A 199 19.49 4.23 6.42
CA ARG A 199 18.39 4.64 5.55
C ARG A 199 17.21 5.18 6.36
N HIS A 200 16.77 6.39 6.01
CA HIS A 200 15.66 7.05 6.65
C HIS A 200 14.79 7.80 5.64
N ILE A 201 13.58 7.33 5.46
CA ILE A 201 12.56 7.97 4.62
C ILE A 201 11.42 8.42 5.53
N LEU A 202 10.95 9.63 5.37
CA LEU A 202 9.69 10.08 5.97
C LEU A 202 8.54 9.77 5.02
N ARG A 203 7.49 9.14 5.54
CA ARG A 203 6.28 8.82 4.79
C ARG A 203 5.10 9.62 5.30
N ALA A 204 4.30 10.15 4.40
CA ALA A 204 3.02 10.78 4.70
C ALA A 204 1.89 10.12 3.89
N TRP A 205 0.73 9.94 4.51
CA TRP A 205 -0.53 9.57 3.87
C TRP A 205 -1.44 10.78 3.83
N VAL A 206 -2.04 11.06 2.67
CA VAL A 206 -2.81 12.29 2.45
C VAL A 206 -4.13 11.98 1.77
N SER A 207 -5.18 12.65 2.22
CA SER A 207 -6.48 12.71 1.56
C SER A 207 -6.66 14.10 0.98
N PRO A 208 -6.55 14.29 -0.35
CA PRO A 208 -6.76 15.58 -1.01
C PRO A 208 -8.22 16.02 -0.94
N ASP A 209 -8.48 17.32 -0.91
CA ASP A 209 -9.85 17.87 -0.90
C ASP A 209 -10.62 17.58 -2.21
N ASN A 210 -9.88 17.40 -3.31
CA ASN A 210 -10.42 17.05 -4.63
C ASN A 210 -10.32 15.54 -4.95
N ASN A 211 -10.31 14.68 -3.93
CA ASN A 211 -10.27 13.24 -4.15
C ASN A 211 -11.54 12.75 -4.88
N ARG A 212 -11.38 11.64 -5.61
CA ARG A 212 -12.47 11.01 -6.39
C ARG A 212 -13.42 10.19 -5.51
N ALA A 213 -14.63 9.91 -5.98
CA ALA A 213 -15.42 8.81 -5.44
C ALA A 213 -14.71 7.47 -5.69
N ILE A 214 -14.84 6.53 -4.75
CA ILE A 214 -14.34 5.16 -4.85
C ILE A 214 -15.48 4.18 -4.59
N ASP A 215 -15.27 2.89 -4.86
CA ASP A 215 -16.30 1.88 -4.63
C ASP A 215 -16.77 1.89 -3.16
N PRO A 216 -18.07 1.85 -2.89
CA PRO A 216 -18.61 1.83 -1.53
C PRO A 216 -18.06 0.70 -0.64
N LEU A 217 -17.60 -0.41 -1.21
CA LEU A 217 -16.95 -1.50 -0.49
C LEU A 217 -15.64 -1.09 0.20
N PHE A 218 -15.01 0.03 -0.20
CA PHE A 218 -13.86 0.58 0.50
C PHE A 218 -14.21 1.31 1.80
N LYS A 219 -15.49 1.61 2.07
CA LYS A 219 -15.91 2.37 3.26
C LYS A 219 -15.39 1.76 4.56
N ASP A 220 -15.46 0.44 4.71
CA ASP A 220 -15.04 -0.26 5.92
C ASP A 220 -13.54 -0.09 6.21
N ASN A 221 -12.72 0.00 5.16
CA ASN A 221 -11.27 0.19 5.29
C ASN A 221 -10.86 1.67 5.30
N TYR A 222 -11.50 2.51 4.51
CA TYR A 222 -11.10 3.91 4.30
C TYR A 222 -11.92 4.92 5.11
N GLY A 223 -13.01 4.51 5.75
CA GLY A 223 -13.91 5.38 6.53
C GLY A 223 -14.95 6.09 5.68
N ASP A 224 -14.60 6.59 4.50
CA ASP A 224 -15.52 7.18 3.52
C ASP A 224 -15.15 6.75 2.09
N TYR A 225 -16.13 6.79 1.18
CA TYR A 225 -15.98 6.46 -0.25
C TYR A 225 -16.37 7.60 -1.18
N ARG A 226 -17.00 8.65 -0.66
CA ARG A 226 -17.50 9.79 -1.42
C ARG A 226 -16.35 10.73 -1.84
N ALA A 227 -16.54 11.42 -2.96
CA ALA A 227 -15.62 12.46 -3.39
C ALA A 227 -15.59 13.64 -2.39
N GLY A 228 -14.43 14.25 -2.19
CA GLY A 228 -14.26 15.42 -1.32
C GLY A 228 -14.25 15.13 0.19
N PHE A 229 -14.42 13.89 0.62
CA PHE A 229 -14.36 13.53 2.04
C PHE A 229 -12.99 13.03 2.45
N VAL A 230 -12.55 13.41 3.65
CA VAL A 230 -11.32 12.89 4.25
C VAL A 230 -11.46 11.40 4.53
N ARG A 231 -10.50 10.61 4.07
CA ARG A 231 -10.53 9.14 4.17
C ARG A 231 -9.15 8.51 4.23
N GLY A 232 -9.12 7.22 4.54
CA GLY A 232 -7.89 6.43 4.66
C GLY A 232 -7.28 6.55 6.05
N GLY A 233 -6.07 6.08 6.16
CA GLY A 233 -5.36 6.04 7.43
C GLY A 233 -5.87 4.98 8.40
N MET A 234 -5.23 4.87 9.55
CA MET A 234 -5.61 4.01 10.65
C MET A 234 -6.35 4.83 11.71
N LYS A 235 -7.36 4.25 12.36
CA LYS A 235 -7.99 4.92 13.50
C LYS A 235 -6.97 5.04 14.63
N ALA A 236 -6.84 6.24 15.19
CA ALA A 236 -6.14 6.43 16.44
C ALA A 236 -6.93 5.75 17.56
N SER A 237 -6.22 5.09 18.50
CA SER A 237 -6.84 4.58 19.71
C SER A 237 -7.33 5.78 20.53
N GLU A 238 -8.57 5.71 21.03
CA GLU A 238 -9.04 6.64 22.06
C GLU A 238 -8.22 6.33 23.32
N ASN A 239 -7.44 7.30 23.79
CA ASN A 239 -6.69 7.23 25.06
C ASN A 239 -7.63 7.45 26.23
#